data_b4e48f31094e2c18f80f3c86f1b9caf3
#
_entry.id   b4e48f31094e2c18f80f3c86f1b9caf3
#
_cell.length_a   1.000
_cell.length_b   1.000
_cell.length_c   1.000
_cell.angle_alpha   90.00
_cell.angle_beta   90.00
_cell.angle_gamma   90.00
#
_symmetry.space_group_name_H-M   'P 1'
#
loop_
_entity.id
_entity.type
_entity.pdbx_description
1 polymer ?
#
loop_
_entity_poly.entity_id
_entity_poly.type
_entity_poly.pdbx_seq_one_letter_code
_entity_poly.pdbx_strand_id
1 'polypeptide(L)' 'MNMVTVNEAMFNLDLLFASVISNAEPTIITTNTGQQGILLPLNEFNAWQETAYLMSNPANAIHLRQSIAEAQLGKIFE' A
#
# COMPACT_ATOMS: atom_id res chain seq x y z
N MET A 1 6.66 4.08 12.26
CA MET A 1 6.01 4.48 10.99
C MET A 1 6.35 5.94 10.71
N ASN A 2 6.85 6.21 9.53
CA ASN A 2 7.24 7.58 9.14
C ASN A 2 6.06 8.33 8.54
N MET A 3 6.13 9.65 8.60
CA MET A 3 5.11 10.51 8.01
C MET A 3 5.82 11.63 7.22
N VAL A 4 5.42 11.81 5.96
CA VAL A 4 5.96 12.86 5.09
C VAL A 4 4.82 13.57 4.39
N THR A 5 5.10 14.79 3.89
CA THR A 5 4.13 15.49 3.05
C THR A 5 4.28 15.06 1.60
N VAL A 6 3.25 15.34 0.80
CA VAL A 6 3.30 15.06 -0.64
C VAL A 6 4.48 15.78 -1.29
N ASN A 7 4.75 17.02 -0.89
CA ASN A 7 5.87 17.77 -1.45
C ASN A 7 7.20 17.08 -1.16
N GLU A 8 7.40 16.62 0.07
CA GLU A 8 8.62 15.89 0.42
C GLU A 8 8.74 14.59 -0.36
N ALA A 9 7.64 13.87 -0.50
CA ALA A 9 7.62 12.63 -1.26
C ALA A 9 7.96 12.88 -2.73
N MET A 10 7.47 13.96 -3.31
CA MET A 10 7.75 14.29 -4.70
C MET A 10 9.23 14.60 -4.94
N PHE A 11 9.88 15.26 -3.99
CA PHE A 11 11.30 15.60 -4.13
C PHE A 11 12.21 14.39 -4.11
N ASN A 12 11.88 13.39 -3.27
CA ASN A 12 12.77 12.26 -3.03
C ASN A 12 12.01 10.94 -3.12
N LEU A 13 11.12 10.81 -4.08
CA LEU A 13 10.29 9.60 -4.17
C LEU A 13 11.12 8.34 -4.35
N ASP A 14 12.19 8.38 -5.14
CA ASP A 14 13.06 7.24 -5.34
C ASP A 14 13.71 6.79 -4.04
N LEU A 15 14.24 7.76 -3.28
CA LEU A 15 14.86 7.46 -2.00
C LEU A 15 13.84 6.99 -0.98
N LEU A 16 12.68 7.62 -0.95
CA LEU A 16 11.60 7.24 -0.07
C LEU A 16 11.13 5.82 -0.37
N PHE A 17 10.94 5.52 -1.63
CA PHE A 17 10.52 4.20 -2.07
C PHE A 17 11.56 3.15 -1.69
N ALA A 18 12.82 3.41 -1.96
CA ALA A 18 13.91 2.50 -1.61
C ALA A 18 13.98 2.27 -0.09
N SER A 19 13.79 3.31 0.69
CA SER A 19 13.79 3.21 2.15
C SER A 19 12.64 2.36 2.65
N VAL A 20 11.45 2.56 2.09
CA VAL A 20 10.26 1.77 2.46
C VAL A 20 10.49 0.29 2.16
N ILE A 21 11.04 -0.01 0.99
CA ILE A 21 11.31 -1.40 0.60
C ILE A 21 12.41 -2.02 1.47
N SER A 22 13.51 -1.30 1.67
CA SER A 22 14.67 -1.82 2.42
C SER A 22 14.35 -2.07 3.89
N ASN A 23 13.63 -1.15 4.50
CA ASN A 23 13.33 -1.21 5.94
C ASN A 23 12.01 -1.90 6.24
N ALA A 24 11.24 -2.22 5.20
CA ALA A 24 9.89 -2.77 5.35
C ALA A 24 9.05 -1.91 6.30
N GLU A 25 9.23 -0.59 6.21
CA GLU A 25 8.57 0.34 7.12
C GLU A 25 7.59 1.22 6.35
N PRO A 26 6.29 1.10 6.64
CA PRO A 26 5.28 1.93 5.98
C PRO A 26 5.48 3.42 6.26
N THR A 27 5.15 4.26 5.28
CA THR A 27 5.26 5.70 5.39
C THR A 27 3.91 6.34 5.06
N ILE A 28 3.43 7.21 5.93
CA ILE A 28 2.19 7.95 5.70
C ILE A 28 2.51 9.20 4.90
N ILE A 29 1.75 9.44 3.84
CA ILE A 29 1.89 10.63 2.98
C ILE A 29 0.65 11.49 3.20
N THR A 30 0.85 12.75 3.57
CA THR A 30 -0.22 13.68 3.87
C THR A 30 -0.26 14.80 2.83
N THR A 31 -1.46 15.12 2.33
CA THR A 31 -1.66 16.24 1.41
C THR A 31 -1.96 17.54 2.14
N ASN A 32 -1.93 18.64 1.38
CA ASN A 32 -2.28 19.96 1.91
C ASN A 32 -3.75 20.04 2.35
N THR A 33 -4.59 19.21 1.76
CA THR A 33 -6.02 19.19 2.09
C THR A 33 -6.34 18.29 3.27
N GLY A 34 -5.35 17.68 3.89
CA GLY A 34 -5.55 16.82 5.04
C GLY A 34 -5.83 15.37 4.69
N GLN A 35 -5.78 15.02 3.42
CA GLN A 35 -5.93 13.62 3.01
C GLN A 35 -4.64 12.86 3.32
N GLN A 36 -4.79 11.60 3.69
CA GLN A 36 -3.65 10.76 4.02
C GLN A 36 -3.67 9.47 3.21
N GLY A 37 -2.50 9.08 2.74
CA GLY A 37 -2.28 7.81 2.10
C GLY A 37 -1.12 7.10 2.75
N ILE A 38 -0.89 5.86 2.37
CA ILE A 38 0.21 5.09 2.92
C ILE A 38 1.02 4.47 1.79
N LEU A 39 2.34 4.52 1.94
CA LEU A 39 3.29 3.85 1.05
C LEU A 39 3.90 2.69 1.80
N LEU A 40 3.72 1.47 1.28
CA LEU A 40 4.27 0.28 1.92
C LEU A 40 4.68 -0.72 0.85
N PRO A 41 5.61 -1.65 1.16
CA PRO A 41 5.99 -2.68 0.20
C PRO A 41 4.80 -3.56 -0.18
N LEU A 42 4.75 -3.98 -1.42
CA LEU A 42 3.64 -4.80 -1.90
C LEU A 42 3.50 -6.10 -1.13
N ASN A 43 4.61 -6.73 -0.77
CA ASN A 43 4.58 -7.94 0.02
C ASN A 43 3.98 -7.72 1.41
N GLU A 44 4.22 -6.56 2.02
CA GLU A 44 3.59 -6.20 3.29
C GLU A 44 2.09 -6.04 3.12
N PHE A 45 1.67 -5.36 2.07
CA PHE A 45 0.26 -5.18 1.76
C PHE A 45 -0.43 -6.53 1.58
N ASN A 46 0.20 -7.44 0.84
CA ASN A 46 -0.33 -8.77 0.61
C ASN A 46 -0.46 -9.56 1.91
N ALA A 47 0.51 -9.44 2.80
CA ALA A 47 0.47 -10.10 4.10
C ALA A 47 -0.70 -9.59 4.94
N TRP A 48 -0.92 -8.26 4.94
CA TRP A 48 -2.05 -7.68 5.65
C TRP A 48 -3.38 -8.13 5.07
N GLN A 49 -3.46 -8.23 3.74
CA GLN A 49 -4.66 -8.72 3.06
C GLN A 49 -4.96 -10.16 3.43
N GLU A 50 -3.95 -11.00 3.47
CA GLU A 50 -4.11 -12.40 3.85
C GLU A 50 -4.57 -12.53 5.30
N THR A 51 -4.02 -11.73 6.20
CA THR A 51 -4.43 -11.73 7.60
C THR A 51 -5.90 -11.32 7.73
N ALA A 52 -6.30 -10.26 7.06
CA ALA A 52 -7.69 -9.81 7.04
C ALA A 52 -8.59 -10.88 6.43
N TYR A 53 -8.12 -11.52 5.38
CA TYR A 53 -8.82 -12.61 4.71
C TYR A 53 -9.13 -13.75 5.67
N LEU A 54 -8.13 -14.18 6.45
CA LEU A 54 -8.29 -15.29 7.38
C LEU A 54 -9.25 -14.96 8.52
N MET A 55 -9.38 -13.68 8.87
CA MET A 55 -10.23 -13.22 9.96
C MET A 55 -11.64 -12.87 9.52
N SER A 56 -11.92 -12.84 8.23
CA SER A 56 -13.21 -12.46 7.71
C SER A 56 -14.00 -13.69 7.23
N ASN A 57 -15.24 -13.45 6.78
CA ASN A 57 -16.08 -14.51 6.23
C ASN A 57 -15.41 -15.13 4.99
N PRO A 58 -15.27 -16.47 4.93
CA PRO A 58 -14.57 -17.11 3.81
C PRO A 58 -15.11 -16.75 2.44
N ALA A 59 -16.41 -16.61 2.28
CA ALA A 59 -17.00 -16.24 0.99
C ALA A 59 -16.58 -14.83 0.57
N ASN A 60 -16.65 -13.87 1.51
CA ASN A 60 -16.21 -12.50 1.22
C ASN A 60 -14.72 -12.43 0.97
N ALA A 61 -13.97 -13.24 1.68
CA ALA A 61 -12.53 -13.30 1.53
C ALA A 61 -12.13 -13.75 0.11
N ILE A 62 -12.83 -14.74 -0.43
CA ILE A 62 -12.58 -15.23 -1.80
C ILE A 62 -12.86 -14.12 -2.81
N HIS A 63 -13.96 -13.41 -2.66
CA HIS A 63 -14.29 -12.28 -3.54
C HIS A 63 -13.23 -11.19 -3.47
N LEU A 64 -12.78 -10.86 -2.29
CA LEU A 64 -11.76 -9.84 -2.11
C LEU A 64 -10.47 -10.20 -2.82
N ARG A 65 -10.06 -11.45 -2.74
CA ARG A 65 -8.85 -11.92 -3.43
C ARG A 65 -8.96 -11.76 -4.94
N GLN A 66 -10.09 -12.14 -5.50
CA GLN A 66 -10.32 -11.99 -6.93
C GLN A 66 -10.28 -10.53 -7.35
N SER A 67 -10.93 -9.67 -6.59
CA SER A 67 -10.92 -8.23 -6.89
C SER A 67 -9.52 -7.64 -6.84
N ILE A 68 -8.72 -8.04 -5.87
CA ILE A 68 -7.34 -7.56 -5.75
C ILE A 68 -6.51 -8.03 -6.95
N ALA A 69 -6.64 -9.28 -7.33
CA ALA A 69 -5.90 -9.82 -8.46
C ALA A 69 -6.25 -9.07 -9.76
N GLU A 70 -7.53 -8.82 -9.99
CA GLU A 70 -7.99 -8.08 -11.15
C GLU A 70 -7.47 -6.65 -11.16
N ALA A 71 -7.52 -5.99 -10.01
CA ALA A 71 -7.02 -4.63 -9.88
C ALA A 71 -5.52 -4.56 -10.15
N GLN A 72 -4.75 -5.51 -9.66
CA GLN A 72 -3.32 -5.55 -9.91
C GLN A 72 -3.00 -5.75 -11.37
N LEU A 73 -3.72 -6.64 -12.05
CA LEU A 73 -3.55 -6.85 -13.48
C LEU A 73 -3.89 -5.60 -14.27
N GLY A 74 -4.96 -4.91 -13.91
CA GLY A 74 -5.35 -3.68 -14.56
C GLY A 74 -4.31 -2.58 -14.39
N LYS A 75 -3.75 -2.45 -13.21
CA LYS A 75 -2.76 -1.41 -12.91
C LYS A 75 -1.44 -1.65 -13.63
N ILE A 76 -1.06 -2.88 -13.84
CA ILE A 76 0.18 -3.20 -14.54
C ILE A 76 0.17 -2.66 -15.96
N PHE A 77 -0.99 -2.61 -16.58
CA PHE A 77 -1.13 -2.19 -17.99
C PHE A 77 -1.51 -0.73 -18.16
N GLU A 78 -1.70 -0.02 -17.12
CA GLU A 78 -1.96 1.40 -17.17
C GLU A 78 -0.65 2.17 -17.00
#